data_613e6259c3adb1566d78cdbe38f707d8
#
_entry.id   613e6259c3adb1566d78cdbe38f707d8
#
_cell.length_a   1.000
_cell.length_b   1.000
_cell.length_c   1.000
_cell.angle_alpha   90.00
_cell.angle_beta   90.00
_cell.angle_gamma   90.00
#
_symmetry.space_group_name_H-M   'P 1'
#
loop_
_entity.id
_entity.type
_entity.pdbx_description
1 polymer ?
#
loop_
_entity_poly.entity_id
_entity_poly.type
_entity_poly.pdbx_seq_one_letter_code
_entity_poly.pdbx_strand_id
1 'polypeptide(L)'
;MEKDIPTVGFQGESGAYSEKAVQLYFSEVTSRSYRSFSDLFLAIENDQIDLVILPIENSIEGSVIESYELLLRSDLSVVGEINVKVDHCLISHHNTKKEDIDVIYSHTQALGQCKNYLRKMGCNAIVTYDT
;
A
#
# COMPACT_ATOMS: atom_id res chain seq x y z
N MET A 1 27.67 0.09 19.99
CA MET A 1 26.94 -0.85 19.12
C MET A 1 26.19 -0.01 18.09
N GLU A 2 26.63 -0.07 16.86
CA GLU A 2 25.81 0.46 15.77
C GLU A 2 24.49 -0.33 15.80
N LYS A 3 23.39 0.39 15.84
CA LYS A 3 22.06 -0.21 15.77
C LYS A 3 21.87 -0.59 14.29
N ASP A 4 21.86 -1.88 13.99
CA ASP A 4 21.60 -2.33 12.63
C ASP A 4 20.25 -1.74 12.16
N ILE A 5 20.29 -1.03 11.03
CA ILE A 5 19.09 -0.44 10.43
C ILE A 5 18.23 -1.59 9.90
N PRO A 6 17.01 -1.79 10.41
CA PRO A 6 16.20 -2.92 9.98
C PRO A 6 15.75 -2.76 8.52
N THR A 7 15.64 -3.90 7.83
CA THR A 7 15.01 -3.97 6.52
C THR A 7 13.55 -4.37 6.69
N VAL A 8 12.64 -3.50 6.26
CA VAL A 8 11.19 -3.71 6.38
C VAL A 8 10.57 -3.92 5.00
N GLY A 9 9.94 -5.06 4.81
CA GLY A 9 9.21 -5.37 3.59
C GLY A 9 7.77 -4.83 3.61
N PHE A 10 7.27 -4.45 2.45
CA PHE A 10 5.88 -4.07 2.23
C PHE A 10 5.40 -4.53 0.86
N GLN A 11 4.08 -4.75 0.70
CA GLN A 11 3.48 -5.05 -0.59
C GLN A 11 3.10 -3.76 -1.31
N GLY A 12 3.36 -3.69 -2.61
CA GLY A 12 3.05 -2.58 -3.50
C GLY A 12 4.29 -1.95 -4.12
N GLU A 13 4.07 -0.89 -4.87
CA GLU A 13 5.12 -0.12 -5.52
C GLU A 13 5.65 1.00 -4.61
N SER A 14 6.79 1.57 -4.97
CA SER A 14 7.32 2.76 -4.28
C SER A 14 6.34 3.92 -4.38
N GLY A 15 6.07 4.58 -3.25
CA GLY A 15 5.05 5.60 -3.10
C GLY A 15 3.71 5.08 -2.58
N ALA A 16 3.54 3.77 -2.42
CA ALA A 16 2.33 3.17 -1.86
C ALA A 16 2.09 3.57 -0.40
N TYR A 17 0.84 3.48 0.07
CA TYR A 17 0.49 3.74 1.48
C TYR A 17 1.19 2.79 2.45
N SER A 18 1.50 1.56 2.02
CA SER A 18 2.31 0.63 2.82
C SER A 18 3.73 1.13 3.04
N GLU A 19 4.38 1.71 2.02
CA GLU A 19 5.69 2.35 2.20
C GLU A 19 5.61 3.57 3.10
N LYS A 20 4.56 4.39 2.94
CA LYS A 20 4.31 5.51 3.85
C LYS A 20 4.15 5.06 5.31
N ALA A 21 3.50 3.92 5.54
CA ALA A 21 3.39 3.32 6.86
C ALA A 21 4.77 2.96 7.44
N VAL A 22 5.65 2.34 6.64
CA VAL A 22 7.04 2.06 7.03
C VAL A 22 7.76 3.34 7.45
N GLN A 23 7.72 4.37 6.62
CA GLN A 23 8.39 5.65 6.87
C GLN A 23 7.86 6.41 8.10
N LEU A 24 6.57 6.24 8.42
CA LEU A 24 5.97 6.87 9.60
C LEU A 24 6.26 6.11 10.90
N TYR A 25 6.41 4.79 10.81
CA TYR A 25 6.62 3.96 11.99
C TYR A 25 8.08 3.90 12.43
N PHE A 26 9.03 3.91 11.48
CA PHE A 26 10.46 3.77 11.75
C PHE A 26 11.18 5.10 11.51
N SER A 27 12.07 5.49 12.41
CA SER A 27 12.92 6.67 12.24
C SER A 27 14.08 6.43 11.28
N GLU A 28 14.62 5.21 11.28
CA GLU A 28 15.71 4.74 10.41
C GLU A 28 15.34 3.34 9.92
N VAL A 29 15.25 3.15 8.61
CA VAL A 29 14.78 1.91 8.01
C VAL A 29 15.22 1.79 6.55
N THR A 30 15.49 0.57 6.10
CA THR A 30 15.57 0.23 4.68
C THR A 30 14.23 -0.39 4.27
N SER A 31 13.47 0.27 3.40
CA SER A 31 12.21 -0.27 2.88
C SER A 31 12.47 -1.13 1.63
N ARG A 32 11.73 -2.24 1.50
CA ARG A 32 11.78 -3.12 0.32
C ARG A 32 10.38 -3.47 -0.14
N SER A 33 10.07 -3.16 -1.41
CA SER A 33 8.78 -3.48 -2.04
C SER A 33 8.71 -4.92 -2.50
N TYR A 34 7.51 -5.51 -2.41
CA TYR A 34 7.17 -6.84 -2.92
C TYR A 34 5.86 -6.77 -3.69
N ARG A 35 5.76 -7.57 -4.74
CA ARG A 35 4.61 -7.54 -5.65
C ARG A 35 3.36 -8.15 -5.03
N SER A 36 3.52 -9.17 -4.20
CA SER A 36 2.42 -9.85 -3.52
C SER A 36 2.70 -10.04 -2.03
N PHE A 37 1.66 -10.28 -1.26
CA PHE A 37 1.82 -10.66 0.15
C PHE A 37 2.53 -12.00 0.29
N SER A 38 2.29 -12.95 -0.62
CA SER A 38 2.98 -14.24 -0.62
C SER A 38 4.49 -14.09 -0.79
N ASP A 39 4.95 -13.23 -1.72
CA ASP A 39 6.39 -12.95 -1.89
C ASP A 39 6.99 -12.28 -0.65
N LEU A 40 6.22 -11.39 -0.01
CA LEU A 40 6.62 -10.71 1.21
C LEU A 40 6.82 -11.69 2.38
N PHE A 41 5.90 -12.65 2.55
CA PHE A 41 6.00 -13.69 3.58
C PHE A 41 7.15 -14.66 3.29
N LEU A 42 7.37 -15.07 2.05
CA LEU A 42 8.54 -15.86 1.68
C LEU A 42 9.85 -15.14 1.98
N ALA A 43 9.92 -13.83 1.80
CA ALA A 43 11.12 -13.06 2.08
C ALA A 43 11.47 -13.01 3.57
N ILE A 44 10.47 -12.85 4.47
CA ILE A 44 10.73 -12.84 5.92
C ILE A 44 11.02 -14.26 6.43
N GLU A 45 10.37 -15.28 5.91
CA GLU A 45 10.64 -16.68 6.27
C GLU A 45 12.05 -17.14 5.84
N ASN A 46 12.63 -16.52 4.82
CA ASN A 46 14.00 -16.78 4.36
C ASN A 46 15.04 -15.77 4.88
N ASP A 47 14.75 -15.03 5.93
CA ASP A 47 15.63 -14.05 6.56
C ASP A 47 16.19 -12.98 5.60
N GLN A 48 15.44 -12.67 4.52
CA GLN A 48 15.84 -11.62 3.56
C GLN A 48 15.46 -10.21 4.02
N ILE A 49 14.52 -10.13 4.96
CA ILE A 49 14.06 -8.90 5.63
C ILE A 49 13.80 -9.20 7.10
N ASP A 50 13.87 -8.18 7.93
CA ASP A 50 13.75 -8.32 9.39
C ASP A 50 12.32 -8.20 9.88
N LEU A 51 11.51 -7.39 9.19
CA LEU A 51 10.14 -7.09 9.56
C LEU A 51 9.27 -6.95 8.30
N VAL A 52 7.98 -7.13 8.47
CA VAL A 52 6.97 -6.84 7.44
C VAL A 52 5.95 -5.84 7.95
N ILE A 53 5.45 -5.00 7.07
CA ILE A 53 4.27 -4.19 7.34
C ILE A 53 3.12 -4.67 6.47
N LEU A 54 1.96 -4.93 7.10
CA LEU A 54 0.79 -5.50 6.44
C LEU A 54 -0.42 -4.60 6.64
N PRO A 55 -1.20 -4.32 5.61
CA PRO A 55 -2.52 -3.75 5.79
C PRO A 55 -3.44 -4.81 6.40
N ILE A 56 -4.02 -4.51 7.55
CA ILE A 56 -4.92 -5.43 8.27
C ILE A 56 -6.37 -5.02 8.06
N GLU A 57 -6.66 -3.73 8.06
CA GLU A 57 -8.00 -3.21 7.95
C GLU A 57 -8.03 -1.86 7.21
N ASN A 58 -9.05 -1.67 6.42
CA ASN A 58 -9.38 -0.40 5.79
C ASN A 58 -10.76 0.04 6.28
N SER A 59 -10.90 1.28 6.71
CA SER A 59 -12.14 1.83 7.28
C SER A 59 -13.36 1.81 6.33
N ILE A 60 -13.13 1.68 5.03
CA ILE A 60 -14.19 1.65 4.01
C ILE A 60 -14.50 0.22 3.57
N GLU A 61 -13.48 -0.61 3.38
CA GLU A 61 -13.61 -1.97 2.82
C GLU A 61 -13.51 -3.08 3.87
N GLY A 62 -13.14 -2.73 5.11
CA GLY A 62 -13.00 -3.67 6.21
C GLY A 62 -11.68 -4.43 6.19
N SER A 63 -11.72 -5.67 6.64
CA SER A 63 -10.54 -6.50 6.86
C SER A 63 -9.88 -6.99 5.57
N VAL A 64 -8.55 -6.97 5.55
CA VAL A 64 -7.74 -7.55 4.47
C VAL A 64 -7.54 -9.04 4.75
N ILE A 65 -8.46 -9.86 4.25
CA ILE A 65 -8.54 -11.31 4.57
C ILE A 65 -7.22 -12.04 4.27
N GLU A 66 -6.58 -11.76 3.14
CA GLU A 66 -5.31 -12.39 2.76
C GLU A 66 -4.21 -12.18 3.81
N SER A 67 -4.12 -10.98 4.39
CA SER A 67 -3.15 -10.69 5.46
C SER A 67 -3.39 -11.54 6.70
N TYR A 68 -4.65 -11.73 7.09
CA TYR A 68 -5.01 -12.60 8.22
C TYR A 68 -4.71 -14.07 7.93
N GLU A 69 -5.02 -14.56 6.73
CA GLU A 69 -4.75 -15.95 6.35
C GLU A 69 -3.25 -16.27 6.36
N LEU A 70 -2.43 -15.36 5.86
CA LEU A 70 -0.98 -15.53 5.86
C LEU A 70 -0.41 -15.49 7.29
N LEU A 71 -0.86 -14.55 8.12
CA LEU A 71 -0.46 -14.50 9.53
C LEU A 71 -0.83 -15.77 10.28
N LEU A 72 -2.01 -16.32 10.06
CA LEU A 72 -2.45 -17.57 10.71
C LEU A 72 -1.63 -18.79 10.31
N ARG A 73 -1.01 -18.77 9.14
CA ARG A 73 -0.18 -19.88 8.62
C ARG A 73 1.30 -19.71 8.92
N SER A 74 1.72 -18.55 9.39
CA SER A 74 3.12 -18.23 9.70
C SER A 74 3.39 -18.34 11.21
N ASP A 75 4.66 -18.43 11.56
CA ASP A 75 5.13 -18.35 12.96
C ASP A 75 5.46 -16.88 13.36
N LEU A 76 4.99 -15.90 12.59
CA LEU A 76 5.25 -14.49 12.84
C LEU A 76 4.37 -13.96 13.98
N SER A 77 4.92 -13.01 14.72
CA SER A 77 4.21 -12.29 15.77
C SER A 77 4.01 -10.82 15.42
N VAL A 78 2.83 -10.28 15.70
CA VAL A 78 2.55 -8.85 15.56
C VAL A 78 3.25 -8.09 16.69
N VAL A 79 4.15 -7.18 16.36
CA VAL A 79 4.96 -6.42 17.31
C VAL A 79 4.58 -4.93 17.40
N GLY A 80 3.67 -4.48 16.56
CA GLY A 80 3.17 -3.11 16.59
C GLY A 80 2.09 -2.84 15.56
N GLU A 81 1.50 -1.66 15.63
CA GLU A 81 0.49 -1.19 14.70
C GLU A 81 0.67 0.29 14.36
N ILE A 82 0.19 0.69 13.20
CA ILE A 82 0.13 2.09 12.77
C ILE A 82 -1.13 2.35 11.96
N ASN A 83 -1.76 3.49 12.19
CA ASN A 83 -2.87 3.96 11.39
C ASN A 83 -2.37 5.01 10.39
N VAL A 84 -2.62 4.78 9.11
CA VAL A 84 -2.25 5.68 8.03
C VAL A 84 -3.50 6.26 7.39
N LYS A 85 -3.60 7.59 7.40
CA LYS A 85 -4.69 8.26 6.69
C LYS A 85 -4.47 8.14 5.18
N VAL A 86 -5.49 7.63 4.49
CA VAL A 86 -5.52 7.52 3.03
C VAL A 86 -6.22 8.75 2.46
N ASP A 87 -5.46 9.60 1.78
CA ASP A 87 -5.97 10.75 1.04
C ASP A 87 -5.64 10.56 -0.45
N HIS A 88 -6.65 10.24 -1.25
CA HIS A 88 -6.47 10.05 -2.70
C HIS A 88 -6.17 11.37 -3.40
N CYS A 89 -5.16 11.34 -4.27
CA CYS A 89 -4.75 12.48 -5.09
C CYS A 89 -4.98 12.17 -6.57
N LEU A 90 -5.53 13.13 -7.31
CA LEU A 90 -5.56 13.06 -8.77
C LEU A 90 -4.23 13.60 -9.31
N ILE A 91 -3.48 12.75 -9.99
CA ILE A 91 -2.15 13.08 -10.54
C ILE A 91 -2.24 13.14 -12.07
N SER A 92 -1.61 14.12 -12.68
CA SER A 92 -1.53 14.27 -14.11
C SER A 92 -0.17 14.83 -14.54
N HIS A 93 0.08 14.86 -15.86
CA HIS A 93 1.23 15.56 -16.38
C HIS A 93 1.18 17.06 -16.06
N HIS A 94 2.35 17.67 -15.96
CA HIS A 94 2.48 19.10 -15.69
C HIS A 94 1.71 19.93 -16.73
N ASN A 95 0.99 20.95 -16.28
CA ASN A 95 0.11 21.81 -17.08
C ASN A 95 -1.19 21.17 -17.63
N THR A 96 -1.54 19.93 -17.26
CA THR A 96 -2.83 19.36 -17.59
C THR A 96 -3.92 20.08 -16.77
N LYS A 97 -4.96 20.56 -17.45
CA LYS A 97 -6.14 21.09 -16.75
C LYS A 97 -7.08 19.95 -16.40
N LYS A 98 -7.81 20.11 -15.31
CA LYS A 98 -8.76 19.11 -14.83
C LYS A 98 -9.83 18.76 -15.87
N GLU A 99 -10.25 19.76 -16.65
CA GLU A 99 -11.26 19.65 -17.70
C GLU A 99 -10.77 18.85 -18.93
N ASP A 100 -9.45 18.71 -19.09
CA ASP A 100 -8.85 17.99 -20.22
C ASP A 100 -8.58 16.51 -19.90
N ILE A 101 -9.01 16.04 -18.69
CA ILE A 101 -8.83 14.65 -18.26
C ILE A 101 -10.02 13.80 -18.71
N ASP A 102 -9.81 12.96 -19.73
CA ASP A 102 -10.81 12.04 -20.27
C ASP A 102 -10.76 10.66 -19.60
N VAL A 103 -9.57 10.22 -19.17
CA VAL A 103 -9.32 8.88 -18.65
C VAL A 103 -8.48 8.93 -17.37
N ILE A 104 -8.89 8.13 -16.38
CA ILE A 104 -8.15 7.95 -15.12
C ILE A 104 -7.81 6.48 -14.96
N TYR A 105 -6.56 6.20 -14.60
CA TYR A 105 -6.05 4.86 -14.33
C TYR A 105 -5.83 4.71 -12.82
N SER A 106 -6.35 3.65 -12.23
CA SER A 106 -6.12 3.36 -10.81
C SER A 106 -6.56 1.95 -10.42
N HIS A 107 -6.22 1.54 -9.21
CA HIS A 107 -6.68 0.29 -8.64
C HIS A 107 -8.20 0.34 -8.36
N THR A 108 -8.84 -0.82 -8.44
CA THR A 108 -10.31 -0.97 -8.24
C THR A 108 -10.80 -0.31 -6.95
N GLN A 109 -10.05 -0.48 -5.85
CA GLN A 109 -10.41 0.07 -4.55
C GLN A 109 -10.41 1.60 -4.54
N ALA A 110 -9.36 2.23 -5.06
CA ALA A 110 -9.26 3.69 -5.14
C ALA A 110 -10.36 4.27 -6.05
N LEU A 111 -10.63 3.64 -7.18
CA LEU A 111 -11.74 4.03 -8.07
C LEU A 111 -13.09 3.91 -7.37
N GLY A 112 -13.30 2.84 -6.61
CA GLY A 112 -14.52 2.63 -5.81
C GLY A 112 -14.74 3.73 -4.77
N GLN A 113 -13.71 4.05 -4.02
CA GLN A 113 -13.74 5.11 -2.99
C GLN A 113 -13.95 6.50 -3.60
N CYS A 114 -13.42 6.76 -4.79
CA CYS A 114 -13.53 8.04 -5.51
C CYS A 114 -14.73 8.11 -6.47
N LYS A 115 -15.58 7.09 -6.55
CA LYS A 115 -16.66 6.95 -7.56
C LYS A 115 -17.53 8.20 -7.73
N ASN A 116 -17.96 8.81 -6.64
CA ASN A 116 -18.80 9.99 -6.70
C ASN A 116 -18.09 11.21 -7.28
N TYR A 117 -16.81 11.36 -6.98
CA TYR A 117 -15.97 12.42 -7.51
C TYR A 117 -15.72 12.22 -9.01
N LEU A 118 -15.34 11.00 -9.41
CA LEU A 118 -15.07 10.64 -10.80
C LEU A 118 -16.31 10.80 -11.69
N ARG A 119 -17.48 10.41 -11.18
CA ARG A 119 -18.75 10.62 -11.89
C ARG A 119 -19.07 12.10 -12.14
N LYS A 120 -18.75 12.99 -11.20
CA LYS A 120 -18.93 14.44 -11.38
C LYS A 120 -17.95 15.02 -12.40
N MET A 121 -16.78 14.43 -12.55
CA MET A 121 -15.79 14.82 -13.57
C MET A 121 -16.19 14.38 -14.98
N GLY A 122 -17.00 13.32 -15.13
CA GLY A 122 -17.41 12.78 -16.43
C GLY A 122 -16.30 12.02 -17.17
N CYS A 123 -15.18 11.68 -16.50
CA CYS A 123 -14.08 10.93 -17.08
C CYS A 123 -14.31 9.42 -17.01
N ASN A 124 -13.65 8.67 -17.91
CA ASN A 124 -13.63 7.22 -17.91
C ASN A 124 -12.57 6.70 -16.90
N ALA A 125 -12.91 5.62 -16.20
CA ALA A 125 -11.99 4.98 -15.28
C ALA A 125 -11.53 3.63 -15.84
N ILE A 126 -10.21 3.40 -15.86
CA ILE A 126 -9.60 2.14 -16.28
C ILE A 126 -8.88 1.54 -15.06
N VAL A 127 -9.24 0.29 -14.77
CA VAL A 127 -8.63 -0.46 -13.67
C VAL A 127 -7.20 -0.88 -14.04
N THR A 128 -6.27 -0.63 -13.12
CA THR A 128 -4.88 -1.06 -13.20
C THR A 128 -4.50 -1.89 -11.98
N TYR A 129 -3.34 -2.52 -12.03
CA TYR A 129 -2.80 -3.32 -10.94
C TYR A 129 -2.52 -2.49 -9.67
N ASP A 130 -2.05 -1.26 -9.82
CA ASP A 130 -1.73 -0.33 -8.74
C ASP A 130 -2.19 1.11 -9.07
N THR A 131 -2.04 2.00 -8.12
CA THR A 131 -2.45 3.42 -8.24
C THR A 131 -1.31 4.34 -8.60
#